data_004d785995460b8b5e1abded3b7921e9
#
_entry.id   004d785995460b8b5e1abded3b7921e9
#
_cell.length_a   1.000
_cell.length_b   1.000
_cell.length_c   1.000
_cell.angle_alpha   90.00
_cell.angle_beta   90.00
_cell.angle_gamma   90.00
#
_symmetry.space_group_name_H-M   'P 1'
#
loop_
_entity.id
_entity.type
_entity.pdbx_description
1 polymer ?
#
loop_
_entity_poly.entity_id
_entity_poly.type
_entity_poly.pdbx_seq_one_letter_code
_entity_poly.pdbx_strand_id
1 'polypeptide(L)'
;MAILEVENLKKSFDALDVLKGISFSLHKGEALSIIGSSGSGKTTMLRCLNFLEMPSSGRITVNTEAGAHVLFDDSAEKKLTDAEIRKNRLHFGLVFQSFNLFPQYTALENVTLAPKLQVRNSEAYKADSKAIVKSINDRGMELLSQMGLADRAGYYPHQLSGGQQQRVAIARALALEPDILCFDEPTSALDPELTGEVLKVIRSLAEQHTTMIIVTHEMAFARDVADQVIFMDEGVIVEQGPAREVIEHPREDRTRQFLSRYAEG
;
A
#
# COMPACT_ATOMS: atom_id res chain seq x y z
N MET A 1 16.90 -5.27 -10.02
CA MET A 1 15.78 -5.34 -10.99
C MET A 1 14.56 -4.72 -10.34
N ALA A 2 13.86 -3.82 -11.02
CA ALA A 2 12.65 -3.23 -10.49
C ALA A 2 11.56 -4.30 -10.33
N ILE A 3 10.88 -4.31 -9.18
CA ILE A 3 9.72 -5.21 -8.95
C ILE A 3 8.45 -4.61 -9.56
N LEU A 4 8.35 -3.27 -9.58
CA LEU A 4 7.25 -2.54 -10.20
C LEU A 4 7.81 -1.53 -11.20
N GLU A 5 7.22 -1.49 -12.37
CA GLU A 5 7.47 -0.48 -13.40
C GLU A 5 6.13 0.13 -13.82
N VAL A 6 6.04 1.44 -13.72
CA VAL A 6 4.88 2.24 -14.08
C VAL A 6 5.30 3.20 -15.18
N GLU A 7 4.62 3.15 -16.33
CA GLU A 7 4.98 3.92 -17.51
C GLU A 7 3.77 4.75 -17.97
N ASN A 8 3.95 6.06 -18.00
CA ASN A 8 2.99 7.05 -18.52
C ASN A 8 1.54 6.85 -18.03
N LEU A 9 1.40 6.49 -16.74
CA LEU A 9 0.10 6.20 -16.12
C LEU A 9 -0.77 7.45 -16.09
N LYS A 10 -1.95 7.38 -16.68
CA LYS A 10 -2.94 8.46 -16.69
C LYS A 10 -4.26 8.00 -16.12
N LYS A 11 -4.96 8.93 -15.49
CA LYS A 11 -6.33 8.72 -15.01
C LYS A 11 -7.12 9.99 -15.14
N SER A 12 -8.24 9.90 -15.86
CA SER A 12 -9.24 10.96 -15.97
C SER A 12 -10.57 10.49 -15.38
N PHE A 13 -11.30 11.38 -14.76
CA PHE A 13 -12.69 11.21 -14.34
C PHE A 13 -13.49 12.26 -15.09
N ASP A 14 -14.34 11.83 -16.02
CA ASP A 14 -15.06 12.68 -16.95
C ASP A 14 -14.11 13.67 -17.64
N ALA A 15 -14.24 14.97 -17.37
CA ALA A 15 -13.42 16.03 -17.95
C ALA A 15 -12.17 16.39 -17.09
N LEU A 16 -11.96 15.76 -15.94
CA LEU A 16 -10.85 16.09 -15.03
C LEU A 16 -9.71 15.09 -15.18
N ASP A 17 -8.55 15.55 -15.64
CA ASP A 17 -7.32 14.78 -15.69
C ASP A 17 -6.62 14.83 -14.32
N VAL A 18 -6.68 13.71 -13.57
CA VAL A 18 -6.11 13.59 -12.22
C VAL A 18 -4.66 13.10 -12.27
N LEU A 19 -4.35 12.12 -13.14
CA LEU A 19 -2.99 11.67 -13.39
C LEU A 19 -2.65 11.98 -14.84
N LYS A 20 -1.52 12.68 -15.07
CA LYS A 20 -1.15 13.24 -16.36
C LYS A 20 0.10 12.61 -16.97
N GLY A 21 0.38 11.34 -16.63
CA GLY A 21 1.53 10.60 -17.18
C GLY A 21 2.60 10.35 -16.13
N ILE A 22 2.25 9.58 -15.11
CA ILE A 22 3.16 9.19 -14.02
C ILE A 22 4.03 8.02 -14.48
N SER A 23 5.36 8.17 -14.32
CA SER A 23 6.32 7.11 -14.61
C SER A 23 7.32 6.99 -13.46
N PHE A 24 7.48 5.80 -12.92
CA PHE A 24 8.47 5.48 -11.90
C PHE A 24 8.74 3.98 -11.83
N SER A 25 9.78 3.60 -11.12
CA SER A 25 10.10 2.22 -10.80
C SER A 25 10.34 2.04 -9.31
N LEU A 26 10.09 0.82 -8.80
CA LEU A 26 10.33 0.42 -7.41
C LEU A 26 11.14 -0.87 -7.42
N HIS A 27 12.17 -0.97 -6.59
CA HIS A 27 13.00 -2.16 -6.48
C HIS A 27 12.52 -3.06 -5.34
N LYS A 28 12.80 -4.36 -5.44
CA LYS A 28 12.45 -5.33 -4.37
C LYS A 28 13.18 -4.93 -3.07
N GLY A 29 12.43 -4.87 -1.97
CA GLY A 29 12.93 -4.48 -0.66
C GLY A 29 13.05 -2.98 -0.42
N GLU A 30 12.66 -2.15 -1.39
CA GLU A 30 12.73 -0.69 -1.33
C GLU A 30 11.43 -0.11 -0.75
N ALA A 31 11.57 0.91 0.07
CA ALA A 31 10.47 1.74 0.55
C ALA A 31 10.41 3.05 -0.25
N LEU A 32 9.32 3.29 -0.97
CA LEU A 32 9.05 4.50 -1.73
C LEU A 32 8.00 5.34 -1.01
N SER A 33 8.34 6.56 -0.60
CA SER A 33 7.34 7.51 -0.09
C SER A 33 6.86 8.46 -1.20
N ILE A 34 5.55 8.73 -1.18
CA ILE A 34 4.91 9.68 -2.09
C ILE A 34 4.33 10.81 -1.27
N ILE A 35 4.87 12.01 -1.50
CA ILE A 35 4.46 13.23 -0.82
C ILE A 35 3.86 14.22 -1.83
N GLY A 36 3.14 15.22 -1.35
CA GLY A 36 2.55 16.26 -2.20
C GLY A 36 1.28 16.86 -1.64
N SER A 37 0.81 17.92 -2.27
CA SER A 37 -0.39 18.66 -1.85
C SER A 37 -1.66 17.79 -1.89
N SER A 38 -2.67 18.19 -1.12
CA SER A 38 -4.00 17.56 -1.24
C SER A 38 -4.53 17.73 -2.66
N GLY A 39 -5.13 16.68 -3.21
CA GLY A 39 -5.63 16.69 -4.59
C GLY A 39 -4.56 16.50 -5.68
N SER A 40 -3.28 16.30 -5.35
CA SER A 40 -2.22 16.06 -6.36
C SER A 40 -2.29 14.69 -7.07
N GLY A 41 -3.22 13.80 -6.69
CA GLY A 41 -3.44 12.51 -7.34
C GLY A 41 -2.80 11.30 -6.64
N LYS A 42 -2.15 11.45 -5.49
CA LYS A 42 -1.45 10.37 -4.75
C LYS A 42 -2.33 9.14 -4.48
N THR A 43 -3.47 9.34 -3.81
CA THR A 43 -4.46 8.29 -3.55
C THR A 43 -5.02 7.68 -4.84
N THR A 44 -5.27 8.50 -5.86
CA THR A 44 -5.75 8.02 -7.17
C THR A 44 -4.71 7.11 -7.82
N MET A 45 -3.43 7.49 -7.77
CA MET A 45 -2.35 6.66 -8.29
C MET A 45 -2.27 5.32 -7.54
N LEU A 46 -2.31 5.31 -6.19
CA LEU A 46 -2.36 4.08 -5.40
C LEU A 46 -3.56 3.21 -5.77
N ARG A 47 -4.75 3.81 -5.94
CA ARG A 47 -5.95 3.08 -6.37
C ARG A 47 -5.84 2.49 -7.77
N CYS A 48 -5.14 3.16 -8.69
CA CYS A 48 -4.85 2.62 -10.02
C CYS A 48 -3.90 1.42 -9.93
N LEU A 49 -2.84 1.48 -9.12
CA LEU A 49 -1.91 0.35 -8.91
C LEU A 49 -2.63 -0.87 -8.34
N ASN A 50 -3.55 -0.67 -7.40
CA ASN A 50 -4.34 -1.73 -6.77
C ASN A 50 -5.59 -2.11 -7.57
N PHE A 51 -5.81 -1.57 -8.78
CA PHE A 51 -6.99 -1.82 -9.61
C PHE A 51 -8.33 -1.54 -8.90
N LEU A 52 -8.36 -0.68 -7.88
CA LEU A 52 -9.59 -0.12 -7.33
C LEU A 52 -10.18 0.93 -8.26
N GLU A 53 -9.31 1.63 -8.99
CA GLU A 53 -9.63 2.48 -10.12
C GLU A 53 -8.88 1.96 -11.35
N MET A 54 -9.58 1.83 -12.48
CA MET A 54 -8.89 1.45 -13.71
C MET A 54 -8.14 2.66 -14.28
N PRO A 55 -6.86 2.52 -14.65
CA PRO A 55 -6.14 3.55 -15.38
C PRO A 55 -6.86 3.91 -16.68
N SER A 56 -6.72 5.15 -17.14
CA SER A 56 -7.22 5.58 -18.46
C SER A 56 -6.23 5.22 -19.57
N SER A 57 -4.91 5.31 -19.30
CA SER A 57 -3.84 4.87 -20.20
C SER A 57 -2.54 4.63 -19.44
N GLY A 58 -1.53 4.08 -20.13
CA GLY A 58 -0.22 3.75 -19.60
C GLY A 58 -0.01 2.27 -19.43
N ARG A 59 1.06 1.91 -18.70
CA ARG A 59 1.42 0.51 -18.47
C ARG A 59 1.86 0.27 -17.03
N ILE A 60 1.47 -0.87 -16.48
CA ILE A 60 1.87 -1.35 -15.15
C ILE A 60 2.42 -2.76 -15.31
N THR A 61 3.68 -2.97 -14.90
CA THR A 61 4.36 -4.26 -14.94
C THR A 61 4.88 -4.61 -13.54
N VAL A 62 4.63 -5.84 -13.10
CA VAL A 62 5.23 -6.42 -11.89
C VAL A 62 6.17 -7.53 -12.30
N ASN A 63 7.41 -7.45 -11.83
CA ASN A 63 8.47 -8.43 -12.10
C ASN A 63 8.67 -9.31 -10.87
N THR A 64 8.25 -10.57 -10.96
CA THR A 64 8.44 -11.58 -9.92
C THR A 64 9.54 -12.56 -10.31
N GLU A 65 9.87 -13.49 -9.43
CA GLU A 65 10.81 -14.58 -9.75
C GLU A 65 10.28 -15.49 -10.90
N ALA A 66 8.97 -15.53 -11.10
CA ALA A 66 8.32 -16.24 -12.19
C ALA A 66 8.39 -15.50 -13.54
N GLY A 67 8.88 -14.27 -13.56
CA GLY A 67 9.02 -13.42 -14.75
C GLY A 67 8.26 -12.09 -14.67
N ALA A 68 8.25 -11.37 -15.78
CA ALA A 68 7.52 -10.11 -15.93
C ALA A 68 6.03 -10.37 -16.20
N HIS A 69 5.18 -9.75 -15.40
CA HIS A 69 3.73 -9.78 -15.55
C HIS A 69 3.22 -8.37 -15.88
N VAL A 70 2.76 -8.18 -17.12
CA VAL A 70 2.06 -6.95 -17.51
C VAL A 70 0.67 -7.00 -16.92
N LEU A 71 0.40 -6.17 -15.92
CA LEU A 71 -0.88 -6.13 -15.22
C LEU A 71 -1.89 -5.24 -15.93
N PHE A 72 -1.41 -4.18 -16.58
CA PHE A 72 -2.21 -3.25 -17.38
C PHE A 72 -1.35 -2.70 -18.52
N ASP A 73 -1.96 -2.60 -19.71
CA ASP A 73 -1.37 -1.98 -20.91
C ASP A 73 -2.52 -1.44 -21.76
N ASP A 74 -2.58 -0.14 -22.00
CA ASP A 74 -3.62 0.50 -22.81
C ASP A 74 -3.49 0.20 -24.31
N SER A 75 -2.31 -0.23 -24.75
CA SER A 75 -2.10 -0.69 -26.13
C SER A 75 -2.61 -2.11 -26.39
N ALA A 76 -3.01 -2.84 -25.33
CA ALA A 76 -3.54 -4.18 -25.47
C ALA A 76 -4.91 -4.20 -26.15
N GLU A 77 -5.08 -5.06 -27.17
CA GLU A 77 -6.35 -5.19 -27.90
C GLU A 77 -7.51 -5.63 -26.99
N LYS A 78 -7.20 -6.38 -25.93
CA LYS A 78 -8.21 -6.96 -25.02
C LYS A 78 -8.24 -6.25 -23.67
N LYS A 79 -9.43 -5.85 -23.25
CA LYS A 79 -9.65 -5.33 -21.89
C LYS A 79 -9.52 -6.44 -20.84
N LEU A 80 -9.00 -6.08 -19.65
CA LEU A 80 -8.90 -6.99 -18.51
C LEU A 80 -10.28 -7.50 -18.08
N THR A 81 -10.38 -8.79 -17.86
CA THR A 81 -11.55 -9.42 -17.25
C THR A 81 -11.54 -9.24 -15.72
N ASP A 82 -12.70 -9.39 -15.07
CA ASP A 82 -12.79 -9.35 -13.60
C ASP A 82 -11.92 -10.40 -12.91
N ALA A 83 -11.69 -11.54 -13.57
CA ALA A 83 -10.82 -12.60 -13.04
C ALA A 83 -9.34 -12.17 -13.09
N GLU A 84 -8.90 -11.55 -14.17
CA GLU A 84 -7.55 -10.99 -14.32
C GLU A 84 -7.34 -9.85 -13.33
N ILE A 85 -8.30 -8.94 -13.19
CA ILE A 85 -8.24 -7.84 -12.19
C ILE A 85 -8.10 -8.41 -10.77
N ARG A 86 -8.89 -9.43 -10.40
CA ARG A 86 -8.76 -10.07 -9.08
C ARG A 86 -7.39 -10.70 -8.87
N LYS A 87 -6.82 -11.33 -9.89
CA LYS A 87 -5.46 -11.88 -9.83
C LYS A 87 -4.40 -10.78 -9.67
N ASN A 88 -4.52 -9.71 -10.45
CA ASN A 88 -3.59 -8.57 -10.41
C ASN A 88 -3.58 -7.88 -9.04
N ARG A 89 -4.74 -7.81 -8.37
CA ARG A 89 -4.84 -7.25 -7.01
C ARG A 89 -4.05 -8.02 -5.96
N LEU A 90 -3.75 -9.30 -6.18
CA LEU A 90 -2.99 -10.12 -5.21
C LEU A 90 -1.52 -9.69 -5.11
N HIS A 91 -0.98 -9.02 -6.13
CA HIS A 91 0.37 -8.45 -6.07
C HIS A 91 0.49 -7.29 -5.06
N PHE A 92 -0.64 -6.68 -4.68
CA PHE A 92 -0.66 -5.49 -3.84
C PHE A 92 -1.46 -5.72 -2.55
N GLY A 93 -0.85 -5.43 -1.40
CA GLY A 93 -1.56 -5.29 -0.14
C GLY A 93 -1.89 -3.82 0.09
N LEU A 94 -3.14 -3.45 0.35
CA LEU A 94 -3.54 -2.06 0.56
C LEU A 94 -4.00 -1.81 1.99
N VAL A 95 -3.37 -0.82 2.62
CA VAL A 95 -3.74 -0.26 3.92
C VAL A 95 -4.34 1.11 3.68
N PHE A 96 -5.61 1.28 4.00
CA PHE A 96 -6.37 2.50 3.76
C PHE A 96 -6.15 3.54 4.87
N GLN A 97 -6.45 4.80 4.57
CA GLN A 97 -6.54 5.91 5.51
C GLN A 97 -7.52 5.60 6.65
N SER A 98 -8.72 5.15 6.33
CA SER A 98 -9.67 4.59 7.30
C SER A 98 -9.43 3.10 7.40
N PHE A 99 -9.41 2.56 8.59
CA PHE A 99 -9.02 1.16 8.90
C PHE A 99 -9.78 0.11 8.09
N ASN A 100 -11.03 0.39 7.72
CA ASN A 100 -11.91 -0.45 6.89
C ASN A 100 -11.96 -1.91 7.36
N LEU A 101 -11.95 -2.12 8.69
CA LEU A 101 -12.16 -3.44 9.27
C LEU A 101 -13.63 -3.82 9.17
N PHE A 102 -13.88 -5.10 8.98
CA PHE A 102 -15.23 -5.66 9.02
C PHE A 102 -15.72 -5.66 10.46
N PRO A 103 -16.75 -4.87 10.82
CA PRO A 103 -17.15 -4.68 12.22
C PRO A 103 -17.73 -5.95 12.88
N GLN A 104 -18.22 -6.89 12.07
CA GLN A 104 -18.80 -8.17 12.54
C GLN A 104 -17.75 -9.26 12.77
N TYR A 105 -16.48 -9.01 12.43
CA TYR A 105 -15.38 -9.96 12.59
C TYR A 105 -14.40 -9.50 13.66
N THR A 106 -13.83 -10.44 14.40
CA THR A 106 -12.72 -10.19 15.33
C THR A 106 -11.46 -9.75 14.60
N ALA A 107 -10.44 -9.31 15.33
CA ALA A 107 -9.15 -8.96 14.74
C ALA A 107 -8.55 -10.13 13.94
N LEU A 108 -8.54 -11.35 14.51
CA LEU A 108 -8.04 -12.53 13.83
C LEU A 108 -8.87 -12.88 12.58
N GLU A 109 -10.18 -12.77 12.67
CA GLU A 109 -11.06 -13.05 11.52
C GLU A 109 -10.87 -12.01 10.41
N ASN A 110 -10.67 -10.72 10.73
CA ASN A 110 -10.32 -9.70 9.75
C ASN A 110 -9.04 -10.03 9.01
N VAL A 111 -8.01 -10.51 9.71
CA VAL A 111 -6.72 -10.89 9.10
C VAL A 111 -6.86 -12.15 8.24
N THR A 112 -7.63 -13.13 8.69
CA THR A 112 -7.66 -14.48 8.07
C THR A 112 -8.76 -14.67 7.03
N LEU A 113 -9.70 -13.73 6.89
CA LEU A 113 -10.83 -13.84 5.98
C LEU A 113 -10.40 -14.04 4.52
N ALA A 114 -9.55 -13.15 4.00
CA ALA A 114 -9.14 -13.18 2.61
C ALA A 114 -8.32 -14.45 2.26
N PRO A 115 -7.32 -14.86 3.04
CA PRO A 115 -6.64 -16.15 2.83
C PRO A 115 -7.59 -17.35 2.82
N LYS A 116 -8.57 -17.40 3.74
CA LYS A 116 -9.57 -18.49 3.76
C LYS A 116 -10.43 -18.52 2.50
N LEU A 117 -10.83 -17.35 1.99
CA LEU A 117 -11.61 -17.25 0.75
C LEU A 117 -10.78 -17.65 -0.48
N GLN A 118 -9.50 -17.30 -0.52
CA GLN A 118 -8.61 -17.63 -1.62
C GLN A 118 -8.43 -19.14 -1.79
N VAL A 119 -8.28 -19.88 -0.69
CA VAL A 119 -8.03 -21.33 -0.75
C VAL A 119 -9.30 -22.17 -0.85
N ARG A 120 -10.48 -21.60 -0.62
CA ARG A 120 -11.76 -22.33 -0.46
C ARG A 120 -12.09 -23.31 -1.59
N ASN A 121 -11.68 -22.99 -2.80
CA ASN A 121 -11.95 -23.82 -3.98
C ASN A 121 -10.75 -24.68 -4.40
N SER A 122 -9.63 -24.65 -3.66
CA SER A 122 -8.45 -25.45 -3.98
C SER A 122 -8.65 -26.94 -3.65
N GLU A 123 -7.94 -27.80 -4.37
CA GLU A 123 -7.95 -29.24 -4.08
C GLU A 123 -7.38 -29.55 -2.68
N ALA A 124 -6.37 -28.79 -2.24
CA ALA A 124 -5.82 -28.93 -0.89
C ALA A 124 -6.88 -28.67 0.19
N TYR A 125 -7.70 -27.61 0.03
CA TYR A 125 -8.78 -27.30 0.97
C TYR A 125 -9.86 -28.39 0.99
N LYS A 126 -10.20 -28.98 -0.16
CA LYS A 126 -11.15 -30.11 -0.24
C LYS A 126 -10.61 -31.36 0.46
N ALA A 127 -9.30 -31.60 0.39
CA ALA A 127 -8.66 -32.75 1.02
C ALA A 127 -8.60 -32.64 2.55
N ASP A 128 -8.18 -31.48 3.09
CA ASP A 128 -8.11 -31.23 4.53
C ASP A 128 -8.38 -29.76 4.89
N SER A 129 -9.65 -29.40 4.95
CA SER A 129 -10.05 -28.02 5.27
C SER A 129 -9.68 -27.62 6.71
N LYS A 130 -9.64 -28.58 7.67
CA LYS A 130 -9.32 -28.28 9.07
C LYS A 130 -7.85 -27.91 9.23
N ALA A 131 -6.93 -28.65 8.62
CA ALA A 131 -5.51 -28.35 8.67
C ALA A 131 -5.20 -27.02 7.98
N ILE A 132 -5.80 -26.76 6.80
CA ILE A 132 -5.62 -25.51 6.08
C ILE A 132 -6.13 -24.30 6.89
N VAL A 133 -7.34 -24.39 7.45
CA VAL A 133 -7.88 -23.29 8.28
C VAL A 133 -7.03 -23.07 9.52
N LYS A 134 -6.54 -24.14 10.16
CA LYS A 134 -5.63 -24.03 11.28
C LYS A 134 -4.35 -23.28 10.89
N SER A 135 -3.68 -23.68 9.81
CA SER A 135 -2.47 -23.00 9.31
C SER A 135 -2.70 -21.50 9.04
N ILE A 136 -3.83 -21.15 8.40
CA ILE A 136 -4.19 -19.74 8.16
C ILE A 136 -4.40 -18.99 9.48
N ASN A 137 -5.05 -19.60 10.47
CA ASN A 137 -5.25 -18.96 11.77
C ASN A 137 -3.93 -18.82 12.54
N ASP A 138 -3.04 -19.82 12.50
CA ASP A 138 -1.73 -19.77 13.12
C ASP A 138 -0.91 -18.62 12.49
N ARG A 139 -0.91 -18.50 11.16
CA ARG A 139 -0.26 -17.37 10.45
C ARG A 139 -0.89 -16.01 10.82
N GLY A 140 -2.21 -15.94 10.93
CA GLY A 140 -2.91 -14.74 11.38
C GLY A 140 -2.51 -14.32 12.79
N MET A 141 -2.33 -15.29 13.70
CA MET A 141 -1.85 -15.03 15.07
C MET A 141 -0.40 -14.54 15.09
N GLU A 142 0.48 -15.10 14.24
CA GLU A 142 1.85 -14.60 14.08
C GLU A 142 1.88 -13.13 13.64
N LEU A 143 1.08 -12.78 12.63
CA LEU A 143 0.97 -11.41 12.13
C LEU A 143 0.43 -10.46 13.21
N LEU A 144 -0.60 -10.85 13.95
CA LEU A 144 -1.11 -10.06 15.08
C LEU A 144 -0.05 -9.92 16.19
N SER A 145 0.75 -10.95 16.45
CA SER A 145 1.86 -10.89 17.39
C SER A 145 2.93 -9.90 16.95
N GLN A 146 3.30 -9.90 15.67
CA GLN A 146 4.22 -8.90 15.09
C GLN A 146 3.71 -7.47 15.23
N MET A 147 2.39 -7.29 15.18
CA MET A 147 1.71 -6.00 15.41
C MET A 147 1.55 -5.65 16.91
N GLY A 148 1.98 -6.53 17.84
CA GLY A 148 1.79 -6.37 19.27
C GLY A 148 0.34 -6.52 19.72
N LEU A 149 -0.45 -7.37 19.04
CA LEU A 149 -1.90 -7.53 19.24
C LEU A 149 -2.33 -8.98 19.48
N ALA A 150 -1.41 -9.87 19.88
CA ALA A 150 -1.72 -11.29 20.11
C ALA A 150 -2.84 -11.47 21.15
N ASP A 151 -2.83 -10.67 22.22
CA ASP A 151 -3.83 -10.68 23.29
C ASP A 151 -5.17 -10.05 22.87
N ARG A 152 -5.23 -9.41 21.71
CA ARG A 152 -6.41 -8.75 21.13
C ARG A 152 -7.03 -9.50 19.95
N ALA A 153 -6.54 -10.70 19.64
CA ALA A 153 -6.99 -11.47 18.46
C ALA A 153 -8.52 -11.74 18.44
N GLY A 154 -9.14 -11.92 19.61
CA GLY A 154 -10.58 -12.10 19.76
C GLY A 154 -11.41 -10.81 19.87
N TYR A 155 -10.79 -9.62 19.81
CA TYR A 155 -11.50 -8.35 19.96
C TYR A 155 -12.12 -7.92 18.63
N TYR A 156 -13.30 -7.32 18.71
CA TYR A 156 -13.96 -6.67 17.58
C TYR A 156 -13.42 -5.25 17.36
N PRO A 157 -13.55 -4.67 16.15
CA PRO A 157 -13.03 -3.34 15.84
C PRO A 157 -13.45 -2.25 16.85
N HIS A 158 -14.69 -2.24 17.30
CA HIS A 158 -15.20 -1.27 18.27
C HIS A 158 -14.56 -1.37 19.68
N GLN A 159 -13.83 -2.45 19.97
CA GLN A 159 -13.10 -2.68 21.23
C GLN A 159 -11.62 -2.30 21.12
N LEU A 160 -11.18 -1.87 19.94
CA LEU A 160 -9.79 -1.53 19.63
C LEU A 160 -9.63 -0.01 19.46
N SER A 161 -8.50 0.55 19.94
CA SER A 161 -8.13 1.93 19.62
C SER A 161 -7.89 2.11 18.12
N GLY A 162 -7.88 3.35 17.61
CA GLY A 162 -7.60 3.64 16.21
C GLY A 162 -6.25 3.07 15.75
N GLY A 163 -5.19 3.25 16.55
CA GLY A 163 -3.87 2.68 16.24
C GLY A 163 -3.85 1.14 16.25
N GLN A 164 -4.64 0.51 17.15
CA GLN A 164 -4.80 -0.95 17.15
C GLN A 164 -5.57 -1.42 15.90
N GLN A 165 -6.64 -0.73 15.50
CA GLN A 165 -7.38 -1.05 14.28
C GLN A 165 -6.48 -0.93 13.04
N GLN A 166 -5.65 0.12 12.97
CA GLN A 166 -4.70 0.29 11.85
C GLN A 166 -3.67 -0.85 11.81
N ARG A 167 -3.15 -1.26 12.96
CA ARG A 167 -2.22 -2.40 13.02
C ARG A 167 -2.88 -3.72 12.61
N VAL A 168 -4.17 -3.93 12.92
CA VAL A 168 -4.94 -5.07 12.37
C VAL A 168 -5.10 -4.95 10.85
N ALA A 169 -5.34 -3.74 10.31
CA ALA A 169 -5.43 -3.51 8.87
C ALA A 169 -4.09 -3.81 8.15
N ILE A 170 -2.95 -3.48 8.77
CA ILE A 170 -1.61 -3.84 8.28
C ILE A 170 -1.44 -5.37 8.27
N ALA A 171 -1.76 -6.05 9.39
CA ALA A 171 -1.70 -7.51 9.47
C ALA A 171 -2.59 -8.18 8.40
N ARG A 172 -3.79 -7.65 8.16
CA ARG A 172 -4.70 -8.12 7.11
C ARG A 172 -4.10 -7.98 5.72
N ALA A 173 -3.44 -6.86 5.42
CA ALA A 173 -2.79 -6.64 4.13
C ALA A 173 -1.62 -7.61 3.91
N LEU A 174 -0.83 -7.89 4.96
CA LEU A 174 0.28 -8.84 4.93
C LEU A 174 -0.16 -10.31 4.82
N ALA A 175 -1.38 -10.65 5.25
CA ALA A 175 -1.86 -12.02 5.30
C ALA A 175 -2.02 -12.69 3.92
N LEU A 176 -2.07 -11.92 2.84
CA LEU A 176 -2.10 -12.42 1.46
C LEU A 176 -0.70 -12.52 0.83
N GLU A 177 0.36 -12.21 1.58
CA GLU A 177 1.75 -12.23 1.14
C GLU A 177 1.96 -11.46 -0.18
N PRO A 178 1.55 -10.18 -0.24
CA PRO A 178 1.65 -9.39 -1.47
C PRO A 178 3.12 -9.11 -1.83
N ASP A 179 3.39 -8.92 -3.13
CA ASP A 179 4.70 -8.48 -3.60
C ASP A 179 5.04 -7.06 -3.16
N ILE A 180 4.01 -6.20 -3.05
CA ILE A 180 4.14 -4.77 -2.72
C ILE A 180 3.06 -4.37 -1.70
N LEU A 181 3.47 -3.78 -0.59
CA LEU A 181 2.56 -3.24 0.42
C LEU A 181 2.34 -1.74 0.19
N CYS A 182 1.10 -1.33 0.02
CA CYS A 182 0.71 0.05 -0.24
C CYS A 182 0.02 0.66 0.97
N PHE A 183 0.43 1.86 1.36
CA PHE A 183 -0.17 2.63 2.46
C PHE A 183 -0.75 3.94 1.91
N ASP A 184 -2.04 4.16 2.10
CA ASP A 184 -2.74 5.40 1.74
C ASP A 184 -2.98 6.23 3.01
N GLU A 185 -2.04 7.11 3.34
CA GLU A 185 -2.07 8.01 4.50
C GLU A 185 -2.40 7.26 5.82
N PRO A 186 -1.59 6.26 6.23
CA PRO A 186 -1.96 5.30 7.28
C PRO A 186 -2.13 5.91 8.67
N THR A 187 -1.78 7.17 8.88
CA THR A 187 -1.84 7.87 10.18
C THR A 187 -2.84 9.01 10.23
N SER A 188 -3.39 9.44 9.09
CA SER A 188 -4.21 10.66 9.00
C SER A 188 -5.56 10.59 9.77
N ALA A 189 -6.05 9.38 10.07
CA ALA A 189 -7.26 9.15 10.88
C ALA A 189 -6.95 8.89 12.36
N LEU A 190 -5.71 9.15 12.82
CA LEU A 190 -5.25 8.85 14.18
C LEU A 190 -4.93 10.13 14.95
N ASP A 191 -5.13 10.07 16.26
CA ASP A 191 -4.59 11.06 17.17
C ASP A 191 -3.04 11.04 17.15
N PRO A 192 -2.37 12.18 17.40
CA PRO A 192 -0.90 12.26 17.36
C PRO A 192 -0.20 11.24 18.28
N GLU A 193 -0.79 10.93 19.43
CA GLU A 193 -0.25 9.94 20.38
C GLU A 193 -0.21 8.52 19.79
N LEU A 194 -1.21 8.17 18.96
CA LEU A 194 -1.32 6.84 18.34
C LEU A 194 -0.54 6.71 17.02
N THR A 195 -0.27 7.85 16.36
CA THR A 195 0.51 7.92 15.11
C THR A 195 1.87 7.24 15.28
N GLY A 196 2.59 7.51 16.38
CA GLY A 196 3.91 6.98 16.64
C GLY A 196 3.96 5.44 16.70
N GLU A 197 2.91 4.77 17.21
CA GLU A 197 2.84 3.31 17.25
C GLU A 197 2.73 2.68 15.86
N VAL A 198 1.90 3.28 14.99
CA VAL A 198 1.73 2.80 13.61
C VAL A 198 2.98 3.04 12.79
N LEU A 199 3.61 4.23 12.90
CA LEU A 199 4.86 4.54 12.22
C LEU A 199 6.01 3.62 12.63
N LYS A 200 6.08 3.20 13.90
CA LYS A 200 7.07 2.19 14.36
C LYS A 200 6.88 0.84 13.66
N VAL A 201 5.64 0.39 13.48
CA VAL A 201 5.36 -0.85 12.74
C VAL A 201 5.79 -0.72 11.29
N ILE A 202 5.45 0.38 10.60
CA ILE A 202 5.84 0.57 9.20
C ILE A 202 7.37 0.67 9.07
N ARG A 203 8.06 1.34 10.00
CA ARG A 203 9.54 1.38 10.07
C ARG A 203 10.13 -0.03 10.20
N SER A 204 9.58 -0.86 11.10
CA SER A 204 10.05 -2.24 11.27
C SER A 204 9.86 -3.08 10.00
N LEU A 205 8.80 -2.85 9.23
CA LEU A 205 8.61 -3.51 7.93
C LEU A 205 9.64 -3.04 6.90
N ALA A 206 10.01 -1.75 6.90
CA ALA A 206 11.08 -1.23 6.05
C ALA A 206 12.44 -1.84 6.39
N GLU A 207 12.77 -1.94 7.68
CA GLU A 207 13.99 -2.58 8.17
C GLU A 207 14.09 -4.07 7.81
N GLN A 208 12.94 -4.73 7.60
CA GLN A 208 12.84 -6.11 7.10
C GLN A 208 12.87 -6.19 5.56
N HIS A 209 13.17 -5.09 4.87
CA HIS A 209 13.18 -4.99 3.42
C HIS A 209 11.84 -5.40 2.76
N THR A 210 10.72 -5.10 3.41
CA THR A 210 9.40 -5.22 2.77
C THR A 210 9.29 -4.18 1.67
N THR A 211 8.97 -4.61 0.45
CA THR A 211 8.73 -3.67 -0.65
C THR A 211 7.46 -2.89 -0.41
N MET A 212 7.51 -1.54 -0.40
CA MET A 212 6.34 -0.76 -0.05
C MET A 212 6.27 0.61 -0.75
N ILE A 213 5.04 1.08 -0.92
CA ILE A 213 4.71 2.42 -1.38
C ILE A 213 3.91 3.09 -0.26
N ILE A 214 4.34 4.26 0.20
CA ILE A 214 3.75 4.95 1.34
C ILE A 214 3.33 6.36 0.92
N VAL A 215 2.04 6.62 0.77
CA VAL A 215 1.53 7.99 0.69
C VAL A 215 1.44 8.54 2.10
N THR A 216 2.11 9.65 2.37
CA THR A 216 2.17 10.21 3.73
C THR A 216 2.32 11.73 3.72
N HIS A 217 1.88 12.35 4.82
CA HIS A 217 2.13 13.75 5.17
C HIS A 217 3.19 13.90 6.27
N GLU A 218 3.75 12.79 6.76
CA GLU A 218 4.77 12.74 7.80
C GLU A 218 6.16 12.90 7.16
N MET A 219 6.62 14.14 6.96
CA MET A 219 7.87 14.42 6.23
C MET A 219 9.11 13.84 6.92
N ALA A 220 9.19 13.93 8.25
CA ALA A 220 10.28 13.33 9.02
C ALA A 220 10.32 11.80 8.87
N PHE A 221 9.15 11.16 8.86
CA PHE A 221 9.05 9.72 8.65
C PHE A 221 9.47 9.35 7.21
N ALA A 222 8.99 10.06 6.19
CA ALA A 222 9.37 9.83 4.81
C ALA A 222 10.89 9.95 4.60
N ARG A 223 11.53 11.00 5.20
CA ARG A 223 12.98 11.19 5.14
C ARG A 223 13.77 10.05 5.79
N ASP A 224 13.29 9.54 6.94
CA ASP A 224 14.06 8.61 7.78
C ASP A 224 13.82 7.14 7.44
N VAL A 225 12.72 6.82 6.76
CA VAL A 225 12.30 5.44 6.50
C VAL A 225 12.32 5.08 5.01
N ALA A 226 12.01 6.02 4.13
CA ALA A 226 12.00 5.73 2.70
C ALA A 226 13.41 5.76 2.11
N ASP A 227 13.65 4.86 1.15
CA ASP A 227 14.84 4.89 0.28
C ASP A 227 14.70 5.99 -0.78
N GLN A 228 13.50 6.10 -1.36
CA GLN A 228 13.17 7.06 -2.40
C GLN A 228 11.94 7.88 -2.01
N VAL A 229 11.88 9.11 -2.50
CA VAL A 229 10.71 9.98 -2.40
C VAL A 229 10.30 10.47 -3.79
N ILE A 230 9.00 10.46 -4.03
CA ILE A 230 8.36 11.14 -5.16
C ILE A 230 7.52 12.30 -4.61
N PHE A 231 7.79 13.50 -5.09
CA PHE A 231 6.91 14.65 -4.88
C PHE A 231 5.96 14.82 -6.05
N MET A 232 4.66 14.74 -5.77
CA MET A 232 3.59 14.93 -6.75
C MET A 232 2.89 16.27 -6.55
N ASP A 233 2.65 16.98 -7.65
CA ASP A 233 1.80 18.17 -7.67
C ASP A 233 1.02 18.22 -9.00
N GLU A 234 -0.26 18.66 -8.93
CA GLU A 234 -1.16 18.80 -10.09
C GLU A 234 -1.21 17.60 -11.06
N GLY A 235 -1.07 16.38 -10.54
CA GLY A 235 -1.19 15.15 -11.31
C GLY A 235 0.08 14.70 -12.03
N VAL A 236 1.24 15.31 -11.74
CA VAL A 236 2.55 14.95 -12.30
C VAL A 236 3.57 14.70 -11.19
N ILE A 237 4.63 13.97 -11.50
CA ILE A 237 5.82 13.89 -10.66
C ILE A 237 6.65 15.16 -10.96
N VAL A 238 6.84 15.97 -9.93
CA VAL A 238 7.66 17.20 -10.03
C VAL A 238 9.11 16.88 -9.70
N GLU A 239 9.35 16.08 -8.67
CA GLU A 239 10.69 15.68 -8.24
C GLU A 239 10.69 14.26 -7.72
N GLN A 240 11.78 13.51 -7.97
CA GLN A 240 12.00 12.19 -7.41
C GLN A 240 13.49 11.95 -7.17
N GLY A 241 13.80 11.15 -6.15
CA GLY A 241 15.17 10.80 -5.80
C GLY A 241 15.32 10.22 -4.41
N PRO A 242 16.56 10.03 -3.93
CA PRO A 242 16.81 9.58 -2.56
C PRO A 242 16.09 10.45 -1.55
N ALA A 243 15.45 9.82 -0.56
CA ALA A 243 14.52 10.49 0.36
C ALA A 243 15.13 11.73 1.04
N ARG A 244 16.38 11.61 1.52
CA ARG A 244 17.07 12.73 2.17
C ARG A 244 17.37 13.87 1.21
N GLU A 245 17.76 13.57 -0.04
CA GLU A 245 18.05 14.61 -1.03
C GLU A 245 16.79 15.41 -1.37
N VAL A 246 15.66 14.73 -1.66
CA VAL A 246 14.43 15.40 -2.04
C VAL A 246 13.85 16.22 -0.86
N ILE A 247 13.98 15.74 0.39
CA ILE A 247 13.37 16.41 1.54
C ILE A 247 14.28 17.51 2.11
N GLU A 248 15.59 17.28 2.21
CA GLU A 248 16.53 18.23 2.82
C GLU A 248 17.14 19.22 1.80
N HIS A 249 17.28 18.78 0.55
CA HIS A 249 17.94 19.56 -0.52
C HIS A 249 17.12 19.54 -1.82
N PRO A 250 15.84 19.94 -1.80
CA PRO A 250 14.97 19.91 -2.96
C PRO A 250 15.51 20.79 -4.08
N ARG A 251 15.49 20.28 -5.32
CA ARG A 251 15.99 20.96 -6.53
C ARG A 251 14.93 21.84 -7.17
N GLU A 252 13.66 21.40 -7.11
CA GLU A 252 12.56 22.07 -7.74
C GLU A 252 11.94 23.13 -6.82
N ASP A 253 11.58 24.30 -7.35
CA ASP A 253 10.99 25.40 -6.59
C ASP A 253 9.67 24.99 -5.95
N ARG A 254 8.86 24.18 -6.63
CA ARG A 254 7.59 23.68 -6.11
C ARG A 254 7.78 22.75 -4.92
N THR A 255 8.81 21.90 -4.97
CA THR A 255 9.18 21.03 -3.85
C THR A 255 9.61 21.87 -2.64
N ARG A 256 10.46 22.89 -2.86
CA ARG A 256 10.87 23.84 -1.79
C ARG A 256 9.68 24.55 -1.14
N GLN A 257 8.76 25.06 -1.96
CA GLN A 257 7.55 25.73 -1.46
C GLN A 257 6.63 24.79 -0.67
N PHE A 258 6.54 23.53 -1.09
CA PHE A 258 5.74 22.56 -0.37
C PHE A 258 6.38 22.22 0.98
N LEU A 259 7.66 21.89 1.00
CA LEU A 259 8.38 21.46 2.20
C LEU A 259 8.56 22.58 3.22
N SER A 260 8.68 23.86 2.81
CA SER A 260 8.80 24.98 3.75
C SER A 260 7.61 25.08 4.70
N ARG A 261 6.41 24.67 4.29
CA ARG A 261 5.21 24.65 5.14
C ARG A 261 5.28 23.63 6.28
N TYR A 262 6.15 22.63 6.17
CA TYR A 262 6.38 21.59 7.18
C TYR A 262 7.65 21.80 8.00
N ALA A 263 8.49 22.77 7.64
CA ALA A 263 9.70 23.11 8.39
C ALA A 263 9.43 24.07 9.57
N GLU A 264 8.24 24.71 9.59
CA GLU A 264 7.85 25.70 10.60
C GLU A 264 6.98 25.10 11.74
N GLY A 265 6.78 23.81 11.78
CA GLY A 265 6.04 23.06 12.81
C GLY A 265 6.93 22.08 13.54
#